data_0c72f5b48b486442212cbd3f1feec05b
#
_entry.id   0c72f5b48b486442212cbd3f1feec05b
#
_cell.length_a   1.000
_cell.length_b   1.000
_cell.length_c   1.000
_cell.angle_alpha   90.00
_cell.angle_beta   90.00
_cell.angle_gamma   90.00
#
_symmetry.space_group_name_H-M   'P 1'
#
loop_
_entity.id
_entity.type
_entity.pdbx_description
1 polymer ?
#
loop_
_entity_poly.entity_id
_entity_poly.type
_entity_poly.pdbx_seq_one_letter_code
_entity_poly.pdbx_strand_id
1 'polypeptide(L)'
;MARKSEFSSYVFIKNDLTKMGWNTRNPERANGGQLYTQQECLDHPEIAAGLARQRPEYVVKVLEDSFWVIEAKGSHVQLDDAFSEAVGYAKDINKSSLVKARLVTGVAGNDDDGYLVTTSFIRTDGRIEQVKYNGRKITGFLSPEQTRYLVTNDTPELNELVTDEALLLSIAEEINEELHKASINKDLRATVMSSVLLSMVSDTLPNFNASPEVFIKDINNRAEDVLINHAKREFAEYIELRLPQEEAARNKYKAAVVRVFFLLRKINIKAAMDGSHDLLGKFYEVFLKYGNGAKDIGIVLTPRHITEFSAEILDVNASDLVYDPACGTGGFLVAAYDRVRREDPAKVEMFKKHRIFGVEQQANVAALAIVNMIFRGDGKNNIINGDCLAINLSRKIRNGEISAEYQSEVSDRQSVTKVLMNPPFALKRDDEQEFTFVDHALDQMVDGGLLLAVLPVSVMYASGRELDWRKKLLQENTLVAVIGFPNDLFYPQASVEPVIIVIRKGSPHPEAGKCLFVRVSDDGFIKLKKRRLPHGRGNQLSQLRDEVASFIQGGTPQEVDGVIQLKPLNLSDPHLELIPQQYLDNAALDIGSLKIALSTAQSELVFQEIRRGLNS
;
A
#
# COMPACT_ATOMS: atom_id res chain seq x y z
N MET A 1 23.86 -32.60 -16.21
CA MET A 1 23.38 -31.47 -15.40
C MET A 1 24.38 -31.25 -14.27
N ALA A 2 25.03 -30.08 -14.21
CA ALA A 2 25.93 -29.77 -13.10
C ALA A 2 25.10 -29.75 -11.80
N ARG A 3 25.61 -30.38 -10.71
CA ARG A 3 25.01 -30.27 -9.38
C ARG A 3 24.97 -28.79 -9.03
N LYS A 4 23.78 -28.20 -9.00
CA LYS A 4 23.57 -26.83 -8.51
C LYS A 4 24.00 -26.81 -7.04
N SER A 5 24.91 -25.91 -6.69
CA SER A 5 25.57 -25.84 -5.40
C SER A 5 24.61 -25.44 -4.29
N GLU A 6 24.61 -26.14 -3.16
CA GLU A 6 23.92 -25.73 -1.92
C GLU A 6 24.41 -24.37 -1.39
N PHE A 7 25.59 -23.93 -1.86
CA PHE A 7 26.23 -22.68 -1.46
C PHE A 7 25.36 -21.43 -1.70
N SER A 8 24.53 -21.42 -2.75
CA SER A 8 23.62 -20.27 -3.01
C SER A 8 22.55 -20.11 -1.92
N SER A 9 22.09 -21.22 -1.34
CA SER A 9 21.11 -21.22 -0.26
C SER A 9 21.63 -20.57 1.03
N TYR A 10 22.93 -20.68 1.31
CA TYR A 10 23.56 -20.00 2.46
C TYR A 10 23.48 -18.49 2.36
N VAL A 11 23.89 -17.97 1.21
CA VAL A 11 23.88 -16.53 0.96
C VAL A 11 22.46 -15.98 1.02
N PHE A 12 21.52 -16.71 0.43
CA PHE A 12 20.10 -16.37 0.45
C PHE A 12 19.57 -16.25 1.88
N ILE A 13 19.71 -17.29 2.71
CA ILE A 13 19.18 -17.31 4.08
C ILE A 13 19.75 -16.15 4.89
N LYS A 14 21.08 -15.96 4.87
CA LYS A 14 21.74 -14.89 5.62
C LYS A 14 21.28 -13.51 5.19
N ASN A 15 21.14 -13.28 3.88
CA ASN A 15 20.67 -12.00 3.34
C ASN A 15 19.21 -11.72 3.73
N ASP A 16 18.34 -12.73 3.65
CA ASP A 16 16.93 -12.56 4.01
C ASP A 16 16.76 -12.35 5.52
N LEU A 17 17.47 -13.08 6.36
CA LEU A 17 17.47 -12.82 7.81
C LEU A 17 17.95 -11.39 8.13
N THR A 18 19.01 -10.91 7.44
CA THR A 18 19.48 -9.53 7.62
C THR A 18 18.40 -8.51 7.23
N LYS A 19 17.71 -8.71 6.10
CA LYS A 19 16.58 -7.87 5.67
C LYS A 19 15.41 -7.88 6.65
N MET A 20 15.20 -9.01 7.35
CA MET A 20 14.16 -9.16 8.39
C MET A 20 14.56 -8.57 9.75
N GLY A 21 15.74 -7.95 9.87
CA GLY A 21 16.19 -7.26 11.07
C GLY A 21 17.05 -8.10 12.02
N TRP A 22 17.48 -9.29 11.61
CA TRP A 22 18.39 -10.11 12.41
C TRP A 22 19.83 -9.61 12.35
N ASN A 23 20.52 -9.61 13.50
CA ASN A 23 21.96 -9.41 13.55
C ASN A 23 22.67 -10.73 13.22
N THR A 24 23.06 -10.90 11.97
CA THR A 24 23.65 -12.15 11.44
C THR A 24 25.13 -12.35 11.80
N ARG A 25 25.59 -11.79 12.92
CA ARG A 25 26.90 -12.08 13.53
C ARG A 25 26.78 -13.19 14.56
N ASN A 26 27.89 -13.87 14.81
CA ASN A 26 27.95 -14.93 15.83
C ASN A 26 27.75 -14.33 17.24
N PRO A 27 26.79 -14.86 18.05
CA PRO A 27 26.52 -14.36 19.40
C PRO A 27 27.71 -14.43 20.37
N GLU A 28 28.57 -15.45 20.24
CA GLU A 28 29.72 -15.64 21.12
C GLU A 28 30.90 -14.73 20.76
N ARG A 29 30.91 -14.17 19.56
CA ARG A 29 32.03 -13.38 19.04
C ARG A 29 31.69 -11.90 18.85
N ALA A 30 30.39 -11.54 18.87
CA ALA A 30 29.94 -10.18 18.65
C ALA A 30 28.76 -9.83 19.56
N ASN A 31 28.85 -8.72 20.26
CA ASN A 31 27.78 -8.23 21.11
C ASN A 31 26.50 -8.03 20.28
N GLY A 32 25.39 -8.62 20.74
CA GLY A 32 24.09 -8.60 20.06
C GLY A 32 24.01 -9.45 18.79
N GLY A 33 25.01 -10.30 18.49
CA GLY A 33 24.92 -11.31 17.44
C GLY A 33 23.82 -12.33 17.71
N GLN A 34 23.23 -12.89 16.64
CA GLN A 34 22.08 -13.79 16.75
C GLN A 34 22.17 -15.03 15.84
N LEU A 35 23.21 -15.18 15.04
CA LEU A 35 23.30 -16.25 14.05
C LEU A 35 24.57 -17.09 14.21
N TYR A 36 24.41 -18.40 14.35
CA TYR A 36 25.48 -19.39 14.23
C TYR A 36 25.40 -20.06 12.87
N THR A 37 26.50 -20.06 12.15
CA THR A 37 26.69 -20.88 10.94
C THR A 37 27.08 -22.30 11.29
N GLN A 38 27.15 -23.22 10.32
CA GLN A 38 27.47 -24.66 10.53
C GLN A 38 28.56 -24.92 11.58
N GLN A 39 29.74 -24.34 11.40
CA GLN A 39 30.87 -24.55 12.30
C GLN A 39 30.72 -23.77 13.62
N GLU A 40 30.08 -22.63 13.55
CA GLU A 40 29.88 -21.75 14.71
C GLU A 40 28.86 -22.29 15.72
N CYS A 41 28.01 -23.26 15.33
CA CYS A 41 27.14 -23.99 16.26
C CYS A 41 27.92 -24.66 17.39
N LEU A 42 29.21 -24.95 17.18
CA LEU A 42 30.09 -25.51 18.21
C LEU A 42 30.58 -24.49 19.24
N ASP A 43 30.46 -23.21 18.95
CA ASP A 43 30.86 -22.16 19.90
C ASP A 43 29.90 -22.11 21.12
N HIS A 44 28.66 -22.59 20.97
CA HIS A 44 27.70 -22.68 22.08
C HIS A 44 27.73 -24.11 22.70
N PRO A 45 28.15 -24.28 23.97
CA PRO A 45 28.37 -25.59 24.56
C PRO A 45 27.17 -26.55 24.52
N GLU A 46 25.98 -26.04 24.88
CA GLU A 46 24.74 -26.84 24.93
C GLU A 46 24.25 -27.27 23.53
N ILE A 47 24.39 -26.40 22.53
CA ILE A 47 24.07 -26.74 21.14
C ILE A 47 25.06 -27.79 20.61
N ALA A 48 26.35 -27.56 20.85
CA ALA A 48 27.41 -28.49 20.45
C ALA A 48 27.22 -29.88 21.09
N ALA A 49 26.87 -29.97 22.36
CA ALA A 49 26.60 -31.23 23.06
C ALA A 49 25.38 -31.96 22.46
N GLY A 50 24.31 -31.24 22.12
CA GLY A 50 23.12 -31.82 21.50
C GLY A 50 23.36 -32.32 20.08
N LEU A 51 24.02 -31.53 19.24
CA LEU A 51 24.26 -31.83 17.83
C LEU A 51 25.36 -32.86 17.60
N ALA A 52 26.30 -33.07 18.52
CA ALA A 52 27.46 -33.94 18.38
C ALA A 52 28.26 -33.63 17.10
N ARG A 53 28.15 -34.48 16.07
CA ARG A 53 28.84 -34.33 14.76
C ARG A 53 27.96 -33.66 13.67
N GLN A 54 26.70 -33.48 13.96
CA GLN A 54 25.75 -32.89 13.01
C GLN A 54 25.92 -31.36 12.92
N ARG A 55 25.57 -30.80 11.79
CA ARG A 55 25.75 -29.37 11.52
C ARG A 55 24.57 -28.86 10.70
N PRO A 56 23.56 -28.23 11.35
CA PRO A 56 22.54 -27.52 10.61
C PRO A 56 23.15 -26.34 9.87
N GLU A 57 22.51 -25.89 8.82
CA GLU A 57 22.97 -24.75 8.05
C GLU A 57 23.08 -23.49 8.92
N TYR A 58 22.04 -23.22 9.72
CA TYR A 58 22.01 -22.10 10.64
C TYR A 58 21.26 -22.45 11.93
N VAL A 59 21.72 -21.87 13.03
CA VAL A 59 20.97 -21.78 14.28
C VAL A 59 20.86 -20.30 14.68
N VAL A 60 19.64 -19.81 14.87
CA VAL A 60 19.36 -18.42 15.24
C VAL A 60 19.01 -18.35 16.72
N LYS A 61 19.65 -17.46 17.46
CA LYS A 61 19.34 -17.17 18.85
C LYS A 61 18.13 -16.23 18.93
N VAL A 62 16.99 -16.73 19.38
CA VAL A 62 15.74 -15.97 19.52
C VAL A 62 15.68 -15.31 20.91
N LEU A 63 15.92 -16.09 21.95
CA LEU A 63 16.08 -15.69 23.34
C LEU A 63 17.32 -16.37 23.93
N GLU A 64 17.65 -16.09 25.20
CA GLU A 64 18.86 -16.67 25.83
C GLU A 64 18.83 -18.21 25.85
N ASP A 65 17.65 -18.80 26.00
CA ASP A 65 17.41 -20.24 26.09
C ASP A 65 16.66 -20.82 24.88
N SER A 66 16.32 -20.01 23.89
CA SER A 66 15.43 -20.41 22.81
C SER A 66 16.05 -20.15 21.43
N PHE A 67 16.04 -21.17 20.58
CA PHE A 67 16.72 -21.17 19.30
C PHE A 67 15.80 -21.57 18.14
N TRP A 68 16.20 -21.17 16.94
CA TRP A 68 15.55 -21.49 15.66
C TRP A 68 16.54 -22.19 14.76
N VAL A 69 16.21 -23.42 14.33
CA VAL A 69 17.06 -24.26 13.45
C VAL A 69 16.60 -24.11 12.01
N ILE A 70 17.54 -23.86 11.11
CA ILE A 70 17.28 -23.71 9.67
C ILE A 70 18.19 -24.69 8.90
N GLU A 71 17.58 -25.46 8.01
CA GLU A 71 18.26 -26.38 7.10
C GLU A 71 17.91 -26.08 5.66
N ALA A 72 18.83 -26.30 4.71
CA ALA A 72 18.66 -25.95 3.31
C ALA A 72 19.03 -27.08 2.35
N LYS A 73 18.34 -27.13 1.20
CA LYS A 73 18.63 -28.03 0.07
C LYS A 73 18.56 -27.28 -1.26
N GLY A 74 19.30 -27.72 -2.25
CA GLY A 74 19.46 -27.03 -3.53
C GLY A 74 18.31 -27.18 -4.52
N SER A 75 17.25 -27.91 -4.23
CA SER A 75 16.13 -28.16 -5.14
C SER A 75 14.80 -28.18 -4.42
N HIS A 76 13.76 -27.60 -5.03
CA HIS A 76 12.40 -27.51 -4.48
C HIS A 76 11.81 -28.86 -4.03
N VAL A 77 12.14 -29.97 -4.76
CA VAL A 77 11.65 -31.30 -4.42
C VAL A 77 12.21 -31.84 -3.09
N GLN A 78 13.25 -31.21 -2.55
CA GLN A 78 13.90 -31.58 -1.30
C GLN A 78 13.44 -30.74 -0.10
N LEU A 79 12.33 -30.00 -0.23
CA LEU A 79 11.83 -29.14 0.86
C LEU A 79 11.50 -29.97 2.11
N ASP A 80 10.85 -31.12 1.91
CA ASP A 80 10.47 -32.02 3.01
C ASP A 80 11.70 -32.65 3.65
N ASP A 81 12.75 -32.95 2.88
CA ASP A 81 14.02 -33.44 3.41
C ASP A 81 14.69 -32.37 4.28
N ALA A 82 14.80 -31.12 3.77
CA ALA A 82 15.37 -30.01 4.53
C ALA A 82 14.60 -29.80 5.85
N PHE A 83 13.27 -29.80 5.78
CA PHE A 83 12.44 -29.64 6.97
C PHE A 83 12.62 -30.79 7.96
N SER A 84 12.66 -32.03 7.48
CA SER A 84 12.84 -33.23 8.33
C SER A 84 14.19 -33.24 9.03
N GLU A 85 15.27 -32.83 8.34
CA GLU A 85 16.60 -32.68 8.92
C GLU A 85 16.63 -31.58 9.98
N ALA A 86 16.01 -30.40 9.72
CA ALA A 86 15.89 -29.32 10.71
C ALA A 86 15.16 -29.78 11.99
N VAL A 87 14.09 -30.55 11.84
CA VAL A 87 13.37 -31.17 12.96
C VAL A 87 14.26 -32.16 13.73
N GLY A 88 15.09 -32.96 13.02
CA GLY A 88 16.05 -33.86 13.64
C GLY A 88 17.04 -33.11 14.53
N TYR A 89 17.66 -32.07 14.01
CA TYR A 89 18.59 -31.22 14.75
C TYR A 89 17.94 -30.54 15.96
N ALA A 90 16.71 -30.03 15.78
CA ALA A 90 15.97 -29.43 16.88
C ALA A 90 15.67 -30.43 18.02
N LYS A 91 15.32 -31.68 17.69
CA LYS A 91 15.10 -32.74 18.67
C LYS A 91 16.38 -33.05 19.43
N ASP A 92 17.53 -33.04 18.76
CA ASP A 92 18.82 -33.30 19.39
C ASP A 92 19.24 -32.16 20.33
N ILE A 93 19.07 -30.90 19.92
CA ILE A 93 19.27 -29.74 20.79
C ILE A 93 18.33 -29.79 22.00
N ASN A 94 17.07 -30.21 21.80
CA ASN A 94 16.04 -30.27 22.86
C ASN A 94 16.27 -31.33 23.92
N LYS A 95 17.28 -32.21 23.75
CA LYS A 95 17.75 -33.09 24.82
C LYS A 95 18.46 -32.34 25.94
N SER A 96 18.99 -31.12 25.66
CA SER A 96 19.53 -30.22 26.68
C SER A 96 18.44 -29.76 27.65
N SER A 97 18.81 -29.57 28.92
CA SER A 97 17.92 -28.99 29.93
C SER A 97 17.94 -27.45 29.93
N LEU A 98 18.99 -26.84 29.37
CA LEU A 98 19.26 -25.40 29.46
C LEU A 98 18.78 -24.63 28.23
N VAL A 99 18.78 -25.27 27.06
CA VAL A 99 18.40 -24.62 25.80
C VAL A 99 17.38 -25.42 25.02
N LYS A 100 16.52 -24.76 24.27
CA LYS A 100 15.47 -25.38 23.46
C LYS A 100 15.40 -24.77 22.05
N ALA A 101 15.39 -25.62 21.03
CA ALA A 101 14.97 -25.22 19.70
C ALA A 101 13.43 -25.12 19.70
N ARG A 102 12.92 -23.92 19.49
CA ARG A 102 11.50 -23.61 19.50
C ARG A 102 10.93 -23.41 18.10
N LEU A 103 11.78 -23.22 17.11
CA LEU A 103 11.42 -23.01 15.71
C LEU A 103 12.31 -23.88 14.81
N VAL A 104 11.70 -24.38 13.74
CA VAL A 104 12.39 -25.15 12.68
C VAL A 104 11.96 -24.65 11.32
N THR A 105 12.92 -24.54 10.39
CA THR A 105 12.64 -24.13 9.01
C THR A 105 13.41 -24.99 8.03
N GLY A 106 12.69 -25.51 7.04
CA GLY A 106 13.26 -26.07 5.83
C GLY A 106 13.25 -25.04 4.71
N VAL A 107 14.36 -24.94 4.00
CA VAL A 107 14.54 -24.08 2.82
C VAL A 107 14.96 -24.97 1.65
N ALA A 108 14.36 -24.78 0.47
CA ALA A 108 14.73 -25.57 -0.71
C ALA A 108 14.65 -24.72 -1.98
N GLY A 109 15.71 -24.78 -2.79
CA GLY A 109 15.80 -24.05 -4.04
C GLY A 109 17.18 -23.49 -4.33
N ASN A 110 17.25 -22.57 -5.28
CA ASN A 110 18.48 -21.92 -5.73
C ASN A 110 18.16 -20.56 -6.34
N ASP A 111 19.18 -19.77 -6.69
CA ASP A 111 19.02 -18.40 -7.21
C ASP A 111 18.28 -18.33 -8.55
N ASP A 112 18.33 -19.40 -9.37
CA ASP A 112 17.66 -19.41 -10.67
C ASP A 112 16.17 -19.73 -10.55
N ASP A 113 15.82 -20.68 -9.66
CA ASP A 113 14.46 -21.22 -9.54
C ASP A 113 13.68 -20.57 -8.37
N GLY A 114 14.36 -19.75 -7.53
CA GLY A 114 13.82 -19.20 -6.29
C GLY A 114 13.82 -20.20 -5.14
N TYR A 115 13.33 -19.80 -3.98
CA TYR A 115 13.39 -20.56 -2.74
C TYR A 115 12.02 -20.79 -2.12
N LEU A 116 11.73 -22.04 -1.78
CA LEU A 116 10.60 -22.41 -0.92
C LEU A 116 11.05 -22.43 0.54
N VAL A 117 10.21 -21.88 1.41
CA VAL A 117 10.44 -21.82 2.85
C VAL A 117 9.23 -22.40 3.57
N THR A 118 9.46 -23.25 4.57
CA THR A 118 8.41 -23.76 5.47
C THR A 118 8.90 -23.69 6.90
N THR A 119 8.13 -23.04 7.77
CA THR A 119 8.50 -22.83 9.18
C THR A 119 7.44 -23.42 10.10
N SER A 120 7.90 -24.14 11.13
CA SER A 120 7.06 -24.68 12.19
C SER A 120 7.57 -24.27 13.57
N PHE A 121 6.64 -24.14 14.49
CA PHE A 121 6.86 -23.87 15.88
C PHE A 121 6.83 -25.17 16.70
N ILE A 122 7.73 -25.32 17.67
CA ILE A 122 7.79 -26.45 18.61
C ILE A 122 7.24 -25.96 19.94
N ARG A 123 6.08 -26.47 20.32
CA ARG A 123 5.47 -26.16 21.62
C ARG A 123 6.27 -26.70 22.79
N THR A 124 6.01 -26.22 23.97
CA THR A 124 6.60 -26.71 25.22
C THR A 124 6.32 -28.19 25.47
N ASP A 125 5.19 -28.73 24.99
CA ASP A 125 4.83 -30.14 25.04
C ASP A 125 5.48 -31.01 23.93
N GLY A 126 6.28 -30.40 23.05
CA GLY A 126 6.98 -31.08 21.96
C GLY A 126 6.19 -31.21 20.66
N ARG A 127 4.94 -30.79 20.59
CA ARG A 127 4.17 -30.78 19.34
C ARG A 127 4.76 -29.79 18.35
N ILE A 128 4.82 -30.18 17.08
CA ILE A 128 5.34 -29.38 15.98
C ILE A 128 4.15 -28.92 15.13
N GLU A 129 3.94 -27.63 15.07
CA GLU A 129 2.81 -27.02 14.36
C GLU A 129 3.33 -25.96 13.39
N GLN A 130 2.79 -25.92 12.17
CA GLN A 130 3.17 -24.89 11.20
C GLN A 130 2.86 -23.50 11.73
N VAL A 131 3.79 -22.56 11.51
CA VAL A 131 3.55 -21.15 11.82
C VAL A 131 2.55 -20.58 10.82
N LYS A 132 1.55 -19.87 11.35
CA LYS A 132 0.43 -19.33 10.60
C LYS A 132 0.17 -17.87 10.98
N TYR A 133 -0.55 -17.19 10.11
CA TYR A 133 -1.20 -15.92 10.38
C TYR A 133 -2.62 -15.99 9.83
N ASN A 134 -3.62 -15.73 10.67
CA ASN A 134 -5.04 -15.90 10.36
C ASN A 134 -5.36 -17.29 9.78
N GLY A 135 -4.78 -18.36 10.36
CA GLY A 135 -4.96 -19.73 9.90
C GLY A 135 -4.19 -20.11 8.64
N ARG A 136 -3.57 -19.17 7.92
CA ARG A 136 -2.77 -19.43 6.72
C ARG A 136 -1.30 -19.59 7.04
N LYS A 137 -0.67 -20.57 6.37
CA LYS A 137 0.77 -20.84 6.51
C LYS A 137 1.60 -19.67 6.00
N ILE A 138 2.61 -19.28 6.77
CA ILE A 138 3.62 -18.34 6.30
C ILE A 138 4.56 -19.01 5.28
N THR A 139 5.14 -18.21 4.39
CA THR A 139 5.98 -18.69 3.28
C THR A 139 7.33 -17.98 3.18
N GLY A 140 7.64 -17.10 4.11
CA GLY A 140 8.89 -16.37 4.25
C GLY A 140 9.53 -16.61 5.62
N PHE A 141 10.66 -15.93 5.88
CA PHE A 141 11.29 -15.93 7.19
C PHE A 141 10.54 -15.03 8.17
N LEU A 142 10.81 -15.23 9.44
CA LEU A 142 10.24 -14.45 10.55
C LEU A 142 11.21 -13.36 11.03
N SER A 143 10.66 -12.24 11.50
CA SER A 143 11.44 -11.20 12.18
C SER A 143 11.80 -11.60 13.63
N PRO A 144 12.77 -10.90 14.26
CA PRO A 144 13.06 -11.08 15.69
C PRO A 144 11.84 -10.88 16.58
N GLU A 145 10.96 -9.93 16.28
CA GLU A 145 9.75 -9.64 17.04
C GLU A 145 8.74 -10.76 16.93
N GLN A 146 8.49 -11.25 15.71
CA GLN A 146 7.59 -12.36 15.45
C GLN A 146 8.04 -13.64 16.15
N THR A 147 9.32 -14.00 16.06
CA THR A 147 9.84 -15.21 16.72
C THR A 147 9.76 -15.10 18.24
N ARG A 148 10.09 -13.92 18.79
CA ARG A 148 9.95 -13.65 20.22
C ARG A 148 8.51 -13.79 20.67
N TYR A 149 7.56 -13.24 19.92
CA TYR A 149 6.13 -13.37 20.21
C TYR A 149 5.68 -14.83 20.28
N LEU A 150 6.03 -15.64 19.24
CA LEU A 150 5.68 -17.07 19.20
C LEU A 150 6.24 -17.83 20.41
N VAL A 151 7.51 -17.59 20.74
CA VAL A 151 8.20 -18.29 21.84
C VAL A 151 7.61 -17.87 23.20
N THR A 152 7.40 -16.58 23.43
CA THR A 152 6.88 -16.06 24.71
C THR A 152 5.46 -16.52 24.98
N ASN A 153 4.61 -16.61 23.94
CA ASN A 153 3.20 -16.98 24.09
C ASN A 153 2.92 -18.48 23.84
N ASP A 154 3.95 -19.28 23.58
CA ASP A 154 3.85 -20.71 23.24
C ASP A 154 2.80 -21.00 22.15
N THR A 155 2.79 -20.21 21.08
CA THR A 155 1.78 -20.27 20.02
C THR A 155 2.42 -20.36 18.63
N PRO A 156 1.85 -21.14 17.68
CA PRO A 156 2.25 -21.13 16.28
C PRO A 156 1.56 -20.03 15.45
N GLU A 157 0.63 -19.27 16.05
CA GLU A 157 -0.16 -18.24 15.37
C GLU A 157 0.46 -16.87 15.64
N LEU A 158 0.81 -16.15 14.55
CA LEU A 158 1.33 -14.80 14.61
C LEU A 158 0.19 -13.80 14.92
N ASN A 159 0.49 -12.79 15.70
CA ASN A 159 -0.41 -11.67 15.95
C ASN A 159 -0.39 -10.62 14.83
N GLU A 160 0.72 -10.52 14.10
CA GLU A 160 0.91 -9.55 13.04
C GLU A 160 1.92 -10.04 11.99
N LEU A 161 1.82 -9.49 10.77
CA LEU A 161 2.85 -9.61 9.74
C LEU A 161 3.77 -8.39 9.76
N VAL A 162 5.03 -8.60 9.37
CA VAL A 162 5.97 -7.49 9.20
C VAL A 162 5.47 -6.56 8.10
N THR A 163 5.24 -5.30 8.43
CA THR A 163 4.74 -4.25 7.54
C THR A 163 5.74 -3.11 7.34
N ASP A 164 7.03 -3.39 7.52
CA ASP A 164 8.08 -2.38 7.32
C ASP A 164 8.04 -1.87 5.88
N GLU A 165 7.73 -0.59 5.72
CA GLU A 165 7.61 0.07 4.43
C GLU A 165 8.93 0.05 3.64
N ALA A 166 10.08 0.09 4.32
CA ALA A 166 11.39 -0.01 3.70
C ALA A 166 11.62 -1.40 3.08
N LEU A 167 11.18 -2.46 3.76
CA LEU A 167 11.22 -3.83 3.23
C LEU A 167 10.31 -3.97 2.01
N LEU A 168 9.07 -3.48 2.09
CA LEU A 168 8.12 -3.53 0.97
C LEU A 168 8.66 -2.78 -0.25
N LEU A 169 9.25 -1.60 -0.03
CA LEU A 169 9.89 -0.82 -1.09
C LEU A 169 11.08 -1.58 -1.70
N SER A 170 11.94 -2.18 -0.89
CA SER A 170 13.08 -2.97 -1.37
C SER A 170 12.64 -4.14 -2.25
N ILE A 171 11.59 -4.86 -1.86
CA ILE A 171 11.02 -5.96 -2.65
C ILE A 171 10.37 -5.45 -3.94
N ALA A 172 9.65 -4.34 -3.89
CA ALA A 172 9.06 -3.72 -5.09
C ALA A 172 10.13 -3.27 -6.09
N GLU A 173 11.26 -2.73 -5.62
CA GLU A 173 12.41 -2.36 -6.45
C GLU A 173 13.08 -3.60 -7.06
N GLU A 174 13.28 -4.66 -6.27
CA GLU A 174 13.86 -5.94 -6.75
C GLU A 174 12.97 -6.57 -7.83
N ILE A 175 11.66 -6.59 -7.64
CA ILE A 175 10.69 -7.05 -8.64
C ILE A 175 10.79 -6.22 -9.92
N ASN A 176 10.82 -4.90 -9.79
CA ASN A 176 10.92 -4.01 -10.94
C ASN A 176 12.23 -4.21 -11.72
N GLU A 177 13.34 -4.50 -11.04
CA GLU A 177 14.63 -4.82 -11.66
C GLU A 177 14.55 -6.16 -12.42
N GLU A 178 13.96 -7.20 -11.86
CA GLU A 178 13.78 -8.49 -12.53
C GLU A 178 12.90 -8.36 -13.78
N LEU A 179 11.81 -7.59 -13.72
CA LEU A 179 10.97 -7.32 -14.88
C LEU A 179 11.72 -6.51 -15.96
N HIS A 180 12.60 -5.60 -15.54
CA HIS A 180 13.46 -4.84 -16.45
C HIS A 180 14.49 -5.72 -17.16
N LYS A 181 15.17 -6.60 -16.45
CA LYS A 181 16.13 -7.59 -17.00
C LYS A 181 15.48 -8.50 -18.06
N ALA A 182 14.19 -8.80 -17.91
CA ALA A 182 13.41 -9.56 -18.86
C ALA A 182 12.86 -8.71 -20.02
N SER A 183 13.23 -7.43 -20.11
CA SER A 183 12.76 -6.49 -21.12
C SER A 183 11.24 -6.29 -21.13
N ILE A 184 10.59 -6.46 -19.98
CA ILE A 184 9.15 -6.19 -19.84
C ILE A 184 8.95 -4.67 -19.75
N ASN A 185 8.14 -4.14 -20.67
CA ASN A 185 7.82 -2.73 -20.75
C ASN A 185 7.20 -2.25 -19.42
N LYS A 186 7.46 -1.01 -19.06
CA LYS A 186 7.01 -0.44 -17.80
C LYS A 186 5.49 -0.43 -17.64
N ASP A 187 4.77 -0.13 -18.71
CA ASP A 187 3.31 -0.13 -18.78
C ASP A 187 2.68 -1.51 -18.49
N LEU A 188 3.41 -2.60 -18.81
CA LEU A 188 2.95 -3.98 -18.56
C LEU A 188 3.31 -4.53 -17.17
N ARG A 189 4.19 -3.86 -16.42
CA ARG A 189 4.66 -4.40 -15.13
C ARG A 189 3.56 -4.48 -14.07
N ALA A 190 2.63 -3.52 -14.07
CA ALA A 190 1.47 -3.57 -13.19
C ALA A 190 0.56 -4.77 -13.52
N THR A 191 0.38 -5.06 -14.81
CA THR A 191 -0.34 -6.25 -15.28
C THR A 191 0.33 -7.53 -14.79
N VAL A 192 1.66 -7.67 -14.95
CA VAL A 192 2.40 -8.84 -14.46
C VAL A 192 2.22 -9.00 -12.95
N MET A 193 2.36 -7.91 -12.19
CA MET A 193 2.17 -7.94 -10.74
C MET A 193 0.76 -8.39 -10.35
N SER A 194 -0.28 -7.83 -10.99
CA SER A 194 -1.66 -8.16 -10.71
C SER A 194 -1.97 -9.63 -11.00
N SER A 195 -1.52 -10.14 -12.14
CA SER A 195 -1.72 -11.55 -12.52
C SER A 195 -1.03 -12.50 -11.57
N VAL A 196 0.23 -12.22 -11.20
CA VAL A 196 0.97 -13.06 -10.26
C VAL A 196 0.29 -13.04 -8.88
N LEU A 197 -0.08 -11.87 -8.37
CA LEU A 197 -0.76 -11.75 -7.08
C LEU A 197 -2.09 -12.51 -7.08
N LEU A 198 -2.94 -12.34 -8.10
CA LEU A 198 -4.19 -13.09 -8.21
C LEU A 198 -3.93 -14.60 -8.29
N SER A 199 -2.93 -15.04 -9.06
CA SER A 199 -2.60 -16.46 -9.16
C SER A 199 -2.19 -17.08 -7.81
N MET A 200 -1.68 -16.27 -6.88
CA MET A 200 -1.29 -16.72 -5.53
C MET A 200 -2.47 -16.92 -4.58
N VAL A 201 -3.68 -16.51 -4.93
CA VAL A 201 -4.90 -16.83 -4.16
C VAL A 201 -5.13 -18.34 -4.11
N SER A 202 -4.78 -19.06 -5.19
CA SER A 202 -4.84 -20.52 -5.23
C SER A 202 -3.96 -21.18 -4.14
N ASP A 203 -4.45 -22.27 -3.55
CA ASP A 203 -3.71 -23.02 -2.53
C ASP A 203 -2.60 -23.91 -3.09
N THR A 204 -2.66 -24.21 -4.39
CA THR A 204 -1.65 -25.03 -5.07
C THR A 204 -0.57 -24.15 -5.70
N LEU A 205 0.67 -24.66 -5.71
CA LEU A 205 1.78 -24.00 -6.41
C LEU A 205 1.67 -24.27 -7.92
N PRO A 206 2.05 -23.30 -8.77
CA PRO A 206 2.22 -23.56 -10.20
C PRO A 206 3.39 -24.50 -10.46
N ASN A 207 3.37 -25.18 -11.61
CA ASN A 207 4.49 -26.03 -12.01
C ASN A 207 5.64 -25.17 -12.59
N PHE A 208 6.60 -24.84 -11.76
CA PHE A 208 7.77 -24.03 -12.15
C PHE A 208 8.67 -24.68 -13.21
N ASN A 209 8.61 -26.02 -13.37
CA ASN A 209 9.40 -26.76 -14.36
C ASN A 209 8.71 -26.89 -15.72
N ALA A 210 7.45 -26.44 -15.87
CA ALA A 210 6.71 -26.45 -17.13
C ALA A 210 7.39 -25.55 -18.18
N SER A 211 7.06 -25.75 -19.48
CA SER A 211 7.47 -24.80 -20.53
C SER A 211 6.90 -23.39 -20.26
N PRO A 212 7.50 -22.34 -20.84
CA PRO A 212 6.98 -20.97 -20.69
C PRO A 212 5.48 -20.86 -21.03
N GLU A 213 5.03 -21.52 -22.09
CA GLU A 213 3.64 -21.49 -22.56
C GLU A 213 2.69 -22.10 -21.52
N VAL A 214 3.05 -23.28 -20.98
CA VAL A 214 2.23 -23.97 -19.98
C VAL A 214 2.22 -23.22 -18.67
N PHE A 215 3.38 -22.72 -18.22
CA PHE A 215 3.49 -21.96 -16.97
C PHE A 215 2.69 -20.66 -17.01
N ILE A 216 2.85 -19.84 -18.06
CA ILE A 216 2.13 -18.56 -18.17
C ILE A 216 0.63 -18.79 -18.34
N LYS A 217 0.21 -19.80 -19.09
CA LYS A 217 -1.20 -20.19 -19.18
C LYS A 217 -1.77 -20.59 -17.81
N ASP A 218 -1.03 -21.32 -16.98
CA ASP A 218 -1.46 -21.69 -15.62
C ASP A 218 -1.62 -20.43 -14.75
N ILE A 219 -0.67 -19.48 -14.80
CA ILE A 219 -0.79 -18.20 -14.07
C ILE A 219 -2.04 -17.42 -14.51
N ASN A 220 -2.27 -17.30 -15.83
CA ASN A 220 -3.44 -16.60 -16.36
C ASN A 220 -4.76 -17.27 -15.94
N ASN A 221 -4.86 -18.59 -16.05
CA ASN A 221 -6.06 -19.32 -15.65
C ASN A 221 -6.38 -19.11 -14.17
N ARG A 222 -5.38 -19.18 -13.29
CA ARG A 222 -5.54 -18.92 -11.85
C ARG A 222 -6.01 -17.50 -11.56
N ALA A 223 -5.47 -16.52 -12.28
CA ALA A 223 -5.88 -15.13 -12.14
C ALA A 223 -7.32 -14.92 -12.66
N GLU A 224 -7.68 -15.51 -13.81
CA GLU A 224 -9.04 -15.48 -14.35
C GLU A 224 -10.04 -16.14 -13.41
N ASP A 225 -9.73 -17.30 -12.82
CA ASP A 225 -10.59 -17.99 -11.85
C ASP A 225 -10.95 -17.08 -10.66
N VAL A 226 -9.99 -16.30 -10.16
CA VAL A 226 -10.26 -15.33 -9.10
C VAL A 226 -11.23 -14.26 -9.59
N LEU A 227 -11.01 -13.68 -10.78
CA LEU A 227 -11.91 -12.68 -11.33
C LEU A 227 -13.33 -13.23 -11.59
N ILE A 228 -13.44 -14.48 -12.06
CA ILE A 228 -14.73 -15.18 -12.22
C ILE A 228 -15.45 -15.29 -10.88
N ASN A 229 -14.76 -15.71 -9.83
CA ASN A 229 -15.31 -15.85 -8.48
C ASN A 229 -15.81 -14.50 -7.91
N HIS A 230 -15.27 -13.41 -8.41
CA HIS A 230 -15.66 -12.04 -8.06
C HIS A 230 -16.60 -11.38 -9.09
N ALA A 231 -17.12 -12.15 -10.08
CA ALA A 231 -17.97 -11.65 -11.16
C ALA A 231 -17.35 -10.51 -11.98
N LYS A 232 -16.02 -10.61 -12.23
CA LYS A 232 -15.20 -9.63 -12.96
C LYS A 232 -14.42 -10.24 -14.13
N ARG A 233 -14.97 -11.28 -14.74
CA ARG A 233 -14.34 -12.01 -15.85
C ARG A 233 -13.97 -11.09 -17.02
N GLU A 234 -14.78 -10.06 -17.27
CA GLU A 234 -14.60 -9.09 -18.36
C GLU A 234 -13.26 -8.34 -18.29
N PHE A 235 -12.62 -8.33 -17.10
CA PHE A 235 -11.32 -7.70 -16.91
C PHE A 235 -10.13 -8.65 -17.08
N ALA A 236 -10.36 -9.95 -17.30
CA ALA A 236 -9.29 -10.93 -17.43
C ALA A 236 -8.33 -10.60 -18.58
N GLU A 237 -8.82 -10.09 -19.71
CA GLU A 237 -7.99 -9.71 -20.85
C GLU A 237 -6.99 -8.59 -20.55
N TYR A 238 -7.30 -7.69 -19.60
CA TYR A 238 -6.46 -6.55 -19.22
C TYR A 238 -5.35 -6.92 -18.23
N ILE A 239 -5.44 -8.09 -17.62
CA ILE A 239 -4.40 -8.63 -16.74
C ILE A 239 -3.72 -9.87 -17.34
N GLU A 240 -4.08 -10.31 -18.55
CA GLU A 240 -3.51 -11.47 -19.19
C GLU A 240 -2.02 -11.28 -19.51
N LEU A 241 -1.19 -12.22 -19.05
CA LEU A 241 0.23 -12.27 -19.38
C LEU A 241 0.39 -12.82 -20.80
N ARG A 242 1.07 -12.07 -21.66
CA ARG A 242 1.33 -12.45 -23.04
C ARG A 242 2.81 -12.69 -23.28
N LEU A 243 3.13 -13.89 -23.76
CA LEU A 243 4.51 -14.27 -24.05
C LEU A 243 5.05 -13.54 -25.29
N PRO A 244 6.34 -13.15 -25.26
CA PRO A 244 7.03 -12.68 -26.46
C PRO A 244 7.06 -13.76 -27.56
N GLN A 245 7.24 -13.35 -28.80
CA GLN A 245 7.30 -14.29 -29.92
C GLN A 245 8.61 -15.09 -29.97
N GLU A 246 9.73 -14.48 -29.60
CA GLU A 246 11.05 -15.08 -29.62
C GLU A 246 11.24 -16.07 -28.46
N GLU A 247 11.74 -17.27 -28.74
CA GLU A 247 11.91 -18.33 -27.74
C GLU A 247 12.84 -17.93 -26.57
N ALA A 248 13.97 -17.29 -26.87
CA ALA A 248 14.90 -16.82 -25.84
C ALA A 248 14.24 -15.77 -24.92
N ALA A 249 13.39 -14.90 -25.47
CA ALA A 249 12.63 -13.90 -24.69
C ALA A 249 11.53 -14.56 -23.83
N ARG A 250 10.88 -15.65 -24.31
CA ARG A 250 9.89 -16.42 -23.53
C ARG A 250 10.51 -17.01 -22.27
N ASN A 251 11.70 -17.60 -22.37
CA ASN A 251 12.41 -18.17 -21.22
C ASN A 251 12.78 -17.10 -20.21
N LYS A 252 13.27 -15.93 -20.65
CA LYS A 252 13.55 -14.79 -19.77
C LYS A 252 12.28 -14.25 -19.10
N TYR A 253 11.19 -14.14 -19.87
CA TYR A 253 9.90 -13.68 -19.36
C TYR A 253 9.37 -14.62 -18.26
N LYS A 254 9.36 -15.94 -18.51
CA LYS A 254 8.99 -16.95 -17.51
C LYS A 254 9.86 -16.84 -16.26
N ALA A 255 11.19 -16.77 -16.43
CA ALA A 255 12.11 -16.67 -15.30
C ALA A 255 11.81 -15.43 -14.43
N ALA A 256 11.51 -14.28 -15.04
CA ALA A 256 11.13 -13.07 -14.31
C ALA A 256 9.82 -13.26 -13.53
N VAL A 257 8.78 -13.86 -14.15
CA VAL A 257 7.49 -14.13 -13.47
C VAL A 257 7.69 -15.08 -12.29
N VAL A 258 8.53 -16.13 -12.46
CA VAL A 258 8.88 -17.04 -11.36
C VAL A 258 9.56 -16.28 -10.21
N ARG A 259 10.53 -15.41 -10.52
CA ARG A 259 11.20 -14.59 -9.48
C ARG A 259 10.26 -13.66 -8.78
N VAL A 260 9.35 -12.98 -9.51
CA VAL A 260 8.30 -12.14 -8.90
C VAL A 260 7.45 -12.96 -7.93
N PHE A 261 7.03 -14.17 -8.33
CA PHE A 261 6.25 -15.06 -7.48
C PHE A 261 6.98 -15.38 -6.16
N PHE A 262 8.27 -15.69 -6.21
CA PHE A 262 9.05 -16.00 -5.01
C PHE A 262 9.36 -14.78 -4.16
N LEU A 263 9.59 -13.61 -4.76
CA LEU A 263 9.77 -12.35 -4.02
C LEU A 263 8.53 -12.00 -3.19
N LEU A 264 7.34 -12.19 -3.77
CA LEU A 264 6.07 -12.01 -3.06
C LEU A 264 5.87 -13.03 -1.92
N ARG A 265 6.34 -14.26 -2.10
CA ARG A 265 6.31 -15.27 -1.02
C ARG A 265 7.17 -14.88 0.16
N LYS A 266 8.31 -14.22 -0.05
CA LYS A 266 9.22 -13.77 1.02
C LYS A 266 8.52 -12.87 2.04
N ILE A 267 7.62 -12.01 1.59
CA ILE A 267 6.87 -11.08 2.46
C ILE A 267 5.54 -11.65 2.94
N ASN A 268 5.35 -12.96 2.83
CA ASN A 268 4.14 -13.65 3.29
C ASN A 268 2.83 -13.10 2.70
N ILE A 269 2.89 -12.62 1.45
CA ILE A 269 1.77 -11.89 0.81
C ILE A 269 0.47 -12.71 0.81
N LYS A 270 0.56 -14.04 0.62
CA LYS A 270 -0.61 -14.92 0.65
C LYS A 270 -1.27 -14.97 2.04
N ALA A 271 -0.49 -14.98 3.10
CA ALA A 271 -1.03 -14.95 4.46
C ALA A 271 -1.71 -13.60 4.78
N ALA A 272 -1.31 -12.53 4.09
CA ALA A 272 -1.90 -11.21 4.23
C ALA A 272 -3.26 -11.04 3.53
N MET A 273 -3.61 -11.91 2.57
CA MET A 273 -4.81 -11.75 1.73
C MET A 273 -6.14 -11.80 2.49
N ASP A 274 -6.20 -12.47 3.65
CA ASP A 274 -7.42 -12.57 4.47
C ASP A 274 -7.28 -11.84 5.82
N GLY A 275 -6.21 -11.09 6.00
CA GLY A 275 -5.89 -10.44 7.27
C GLY A 275 -6.53 -9.06 7.43
N SER A 276 -6.68 -8.64 8.69
CA SER A 276 -7.08 -7.27 9.05
C SER A 276 -6.02 -6.23 8.70
N HIS A 277 -4.79 -6.65 8.39
CA HIS A 277 -3.68 -5.77 8.05
C HIS A 277 -3.56 -5.61 6.53
N ASP A 278 -3.45 -4.36 6.11
CA ASP A 278 -3.40 -3.96 4.71
C ASP A 278 -1.98 -4.10 4.09
N LEU A 279 -1.27 -5.19 4.40
CA LEU A 279 0.06 -5.44 3.85
C LEU A 279 0.04 -5.51 2.32
N LEU A 280 -0.95 -6.24 1.78
CA LEU A 280 -1.07 -6.45 0.34
C LEU A 280 -1.37 -5.15 -0.40
N GLY A 281 -2.30 -4.36 0.12
CA GLY A 281 -2.62 -3.08 -0.45
C GLY A 281 -1.47 -2.08 -0.34
N LYS A 282 -0.78 -2.02 0.79
CA LYS A 282 0.44 -1.21 0.95
C LYS A 282 1.51 -1.60 -0.07
N PHE A 283 1.77 -2.91 -0.19
CA PHE A 283 2.75 -3.40 -1.15
C PHE A 283 2.36 -3.04 -2.59
N TYR A 284 1.09 -3.25 -2.97
CA TYR A 284 0.59 -2.96 -4.31
C TYR A 284 0.71 -1.46 -4.65
N GLU A 285 0.37 -0.60 -3.71
CA GLU A 285 0.52 0.84 -3.84
C GLU A 285 1.99 1.26 -3.98
N VAL A 286 2.89 0.75 -3.13
CA VAL A 286 4.33 1.00 -3.20
C VAL A 286 4.87 0.55 -4.56
N PHE A 287 4.44 -0.62 -5.05
CA PHE A 287 4.84 -1.12 -6.36
C PHE A 287 4.35 -0.21 -7.50
N LEU A 288 3.09 0.19 -7.49
CA LEU A 288 2.54 1.09 -8.51
C LEU A 288 3.23 2.46 -8.50
N LYS A 289 3.50 2.99 -7.31
CA LYS A 289 4.10 4.32 -7.15
C LYS A 289 5.58 4.37 -7.54
N TYR A 290 6.36 3.39 -7.12
CA TYR A 290 7.81 3.41 -7.23
C TYR A 290 8.38 2.36 -8.19
N GLY A 291 7.73 1.21 -8.31
CA GLY A 291 8.19 0.11 -9.15
C GLY A 291 7.88 0.28 -10.63
N ASN A 292 6.76 0.94 -10.95
CA ASN A 292 6.22 0.95 -12.31
C ASN A 292 6.26 2.31 -12.99
N GLY A 293 6.59 3.39 -12.25
CA GLY A 293 6.44 4.74 -12.77
C GLY A 293 5.00 5.00 -13.20
N ALA A 294 4.11 5.35 -12.28
CA ALA A 294 2.70 5.67 -12.57
C ALA A 294 2.56 6.68 -13.72
N LYS A 295 3.58 7.51 -13.93
CA LYS A 295 3.71 8.41 -15.07
C LYS A 295 3.69 7.68 -16.43
N ASP A 296 4.26 6.48 -16.50
CA ASP A 296 4.32 5.69 -17.75
C ASP A 296 2.96 5.04 -18.08
N ILE A 297 2.07 4.91 -17.08
CA ILE A 297 0.68 4.45 -17.25
C ILE A 297 -0.26 5.64 -17.47
N GLY A 298 0.24 6.89 -17.34
CA GLY A 298 -0.56 8.11 -17.53
C GLY A 298 -1.48 8.45 -16.36
N ILE A 299 -1.23 7.90 -15.16
CA ILE A 299 -2.02 8.16 -13.95
C ILE A 299 -1.21 8.91 -12.89
N VAL A 300 -1.88 9.76 -12.13
CA VAL A 300 -1.34 10.42 -10.94
C VAL A 300 -1.98 9.79 -9.71
N LEU A 301 -1.18 9.01 -8.97
CA LEU A 301 -1.66 8.35 -7.75
C LEU A 301 -1.73 9.35 -6.59
N THR A 302 -2.90 9.47 -5.97
CA THR A 302 -3.05 10.23 -4.73
C THR A 302 -2.35 9.48 -3.60
N PRO A 303 -1.41 10.11 -2.86
CA PRO A 303 -0.72 9.46 -1.77
C PRO A 303 -1.69 8.95 -0.70
N ARG A 304 -1.41 7.77 -0.15
CA ARG A 304 -2.29 7.08 0.81
C ARG A 304 -2.65 7.94 2.03
N HIS A 305 -1.68 8.61 2.64
CA HIS A 305 -1.94 9.48 3.79
C HIS A 305 -2.91 10.63 3.46
N ILE A 306 -3.02 11.03 2.17
CA ILE A 306 -4.00 12.02 1.72
C ILE A 306 -5.38 11.39 1.51
N THR A 307 -5.46 10.19 0.93
CA THR A 307 -6.75 9.50 0.78
C THR A 307 -7.35 9.10 2.12
N GLU A 308 -6.52 8.65 3.08
CA GLU A 308 -6.91 8.35 4.45
C GLU A 308 -7.39 9.62 5.17
N PHE A 309 -6.60 10.69 5.15
CA PHE A 309 -6.99 12.00 5.69
C PHE A 309 -8.33 12.48 5.12
N SER A 310 -8.53 12.33 3.81
CA SER A 310 -9.77 12.75 3.12
C SER A 310 -10.98 11.95 3.60
N ALA A 311 -10.87 10.64 3.72
CA ALA A 311 -11.95 9.80 4.23
C ALA A 311 -12.28 10.11 5.70
N GLU A 312 -11.26 10.46 6.49
CA GLU A 312 -11.42 10.81 7.91
C GLU A 312 -12.09 12.18 8.11
N ILE A 313 -11.66 13.22 7.38
CA ILE A 313 -12.25 14.55 7.53
C ILE A 313 -13.69 14.62 7.02
N LEU A 314 -14.05 13.81 6.00
CA LEU A 314 -15.44 13.70 5.56
C LEU A 314 -16.31 12.82 6.48
N ASP A 315 -15.72 12.18 7.48
CA ASP A 315 -16.40 11.25 8.39
C ASP A 315 -17.17 10.15 7.63
N VAL A 316 -16.48 9.54 6.65
CA VAL A 316 -17.09 8.44 5.87
C VAL A 316 -17.47 7.29 6.80
N ASN A 317 -18.73 6.88 6.77
CA ASN A 317 -19.26 5.82 7.62
C ASN A 317 -20.11 4.82 6.84
N ALA A 318 -20.54 3.75 7.48
CA ALA A 318 -21.25 2.65 6.85
C ALA A 318 -22.62 3.02 6.25
N SER A 319 -23.20 4.18 6.61
CA SER A 319 -24.48 4.66 6.05
C SER A 319 -24.30 5.49 4.78
N ASP A 320 -23.07 5.94 4.48
CA ASP A 320 -22.80 6.73 3.29
C ASP A 320 -22.85 5.91 2.00
N LEU A 321 -23.26 6.55 0.91
CA LEU A 321 -23.00 6.08 -0.43
C LEU A 321 -21.85 6.91 -1.00
N VAL A 322 -20.70 6.24 -1.15
CA VAL A 322 -19.44 6.86 -1.56
C VAL A 322 -19.23 6.68 -3.05
N TYR A 323 -18.82 7.76 -3.72
CA TYR A 323 -18.56 7.77 -5.15
C TYR A 323 -17.23 8.46 -5.49
N ASP A 324 -16.45 7.82 -6.36
CA ASP A 324 -15.27 8.41 -7.00
C ASP A 324 -15.42 8.33 -8.52
N PRO A 325 -15.72 9.45 -9.21
CA PRO A 325 -15.95 9.47 -10.65
C PRO A 325 -14.69 9.26 -11.49
N ALA A 326 -13.51 9.38 -10.90
CA ALA A 326 -12.22 9.21 -11.59
C ALA A 326 -11.27 8.38 -10.71
N CYS A 327 -11.70 7.15 -10.37
CA CYS A 327 -11.14 6.42 -9.25
C CYS A 327 -9.70 5.94 -9.46
N GLY A 328 -9.17 5.97 -10.68
CA GLY A 328 -7.83 5.48 -10.95
C GLY A 328 -7.65 4.04 -10.46
N THR A 329 -6.67 3.80 -9.62
CA THR A 329 -6.45 2.49 -8.96
C THR A 329 -7.26 2.29 -7.68
N GLY A 330 -8.25 3.13 -7.42
CA GLY A 330 -9.19 2.99 -6.31
C GLY A 330 -8.70 3.53 -4.95
N GLY A 331 -7.72 4.44 -4.92
CA GLY A 331 -7.11 4.91 -3.67
C GLY A 331 -8.10 5.50 -2.65
N PHE A 332 -9.02 6.38 -3.08
CA PHE A 332 -10.06 6.95 -2.21
C PHE A 332 -11.10 5.91 -1.77
N LEU A 333 -11.48 5.01 -2.68
CA LEU A 333 -12.43 3.94 -2.36
C LEU A 333 -11.86 2.99 -1.30
N VAL A 334 -10.58 2.67 -1.41
CA VAL A 334 -9.85 1.89 -0.40
C VAL A 334 -9.83 2.61 0.94
N ALA A 335 -9.51 3.90 0.98
CA ALA A 335 -9.49 4.68 2.22
C ALA A 335 -10.88 4.72 2.88
N ALA A 336 -11.94 4.89 2.09
CA ALA A 336 -13.33 4.84 2.57
C ALA A 336 -13.67 3.46 3.15
N TYR A 337 -13.32 2.39 2.44
CA TYR A 337 -13.51 1.01 2.90
C TYR A 337 -12.75 0.72 4.20
N ASP A 338 -11.46 1.07 4.25
CA ASP A 338 -10.61 0.82 5.42
C ASP A 338 -11.11 1.59 6.66
N ARG A 339 -11.63 2.82 6.47
CA ARG A 339 -12.26 3.56 7.56
C ARG A 339 -13.51 2.84 8.10
N VAL A 340 -14.45 2.46 7.24
CA VAL A 340 -15.66 1.76 7.67
C VAL A 340 -15.32 0.42 8.32
N ARG A 341 -14.36 -0.33 7.79
CA ARG A 341 -13.88 -1.59 8.38
C ARG A 341 -13.34 -1.40 9.80
N ARG A 342 -12.65 -0.28 10.05
CA ARG A 342 -12.09 0.04 11.37
C ARG A 342 -13.16 0.50 12.36
N GLU A 343 -14.10 1.35 11.92
CA GLU A 343 -15.08 1.98 12.79
C GLU A 343 -16.34 1.11 13.01
N ASP A 344 -16.80 0.40 11.99
CA ASP A 344 -17.99 -0.46 12.04
C ASP A 344 -17.79 -1.79 11.28
N PRO A 345 -16.97 -2.72 11.82
CA PRO A 345 -16.67 -3.99 11.15
C PRO A 345 -17.91 -4.83 10.81
N ALA A 346 -19.00 -4.67 11.59
CA ALA A 346 -20.24 -5.43 11.40
C ALA A 346 -20.97 -5.04 10.09
N LYS A 347 -20.81 -3.80 9.63
CA LYS A 347 -21.48 -3.28 8.44
C LYS A 347 -20.59 -3.25 7.20
N VAL A 348 -19.32 -3.61 7.31
CA VAL A 348 -18.37 -3.53 6.18
C VAL A 348 -18.79 -4.36 4.98
N GLU A 349 -19.39 -5.53 5.20
CA GLU A 349 -19.86 -6.41 4.10
C GLU A 349 -20.97 -5.76 3.27
N MET A 350 -21.88 -5.05 3.92
CA MET A 350 -22.95 -4.32 3.25
C MET A 350 -22.38 -3.08 2.53
N PHE A 351 -21.52 -2.32 3.20
CA PHE A 351 -20.90 -1.13 2.65
C PHE A 351 -20.14 -1.44 1.34
N LYS A 352 -19.28 -2.46 1.33
CA LYS A 352 -18.51 -2.82 0.14
C LYS A 352 -19.38 -3.29 -1.03
N LYS A 353 -20.51 -3.96 -0.75
CA LYS A 353 -21.39 -4.50 -1.79
C LYS A 353 -22.28 -3.44 -2.42
N HIS A 354 -22.72 -2.44 -1.66
CA HIS A 354 -23.85 -1.61 -2.05
C HIS A 354 -23.61 -0.11 -1.92
N ARG A 355 -22.51 0.32 -1.28
CA ARG A 355 -22.34 1.73 -0.87
C ARG A 355 -21.03 2.38 -1.32
N ILE A 356 -20.20 1.68 -2.08
CA ILE A 356 -18.94 2.21 -2.58
C ILE A 356 -18.85 1.99 -4.09
N PHE A 357 -18.62 3.07 -4.86
CA PHE A 357 -18.64 3.04 -6.31
C PHE A 357 -17.50 3.86 -6.90
N GLY A 358 -16.91 3.35 -7.97
CA GLY A 358 -15.88 4.05 -8.75
C GLY A 358 -16.12 3.95 -10.25
N VAL A 359 -15.71 4.98 -10.97
CA VAL A 359 -15.65 4.94 -12.43
C VAL A 359 -14.21 5.21 -12.87
N GLU A 360 -13.73 4.42 -13.83
CA GLU A 360 -12.42 4.62 -14.44
C GLU A 360 -12.51 4.39 -15.95
N GLN A 361 -12.03 5.38 -16.70
CA GLN A 361 -12.14 5.36 -18.15
C GLN A 361 -11.21 4.34 -18.80
N GLN A 362 -9.99 4.22 -18.30
CA GLN A 362 -8.99 3.30 -18.84
C GLN A 362 -9.22 1.88 -18.29
N ALA A 363 -9.56 0.92 -19.15
CA ALA A 363 -9.90 -0.44 -18.74
C ALA A 363 -8.74 -1.17 -18.01
N ASN A 364 -7.49 -0.94 -18.42
CA ASN A 364 -6.32 -1.47 -17.73
C ASN A 364 -6.15 -0.89 -16.32
N VAL A 365 -6.45 0.39 -16.11
CA VAL A 365 -6.40 1.04 -14.79
C VAL A 365 -7.58 0.56 -13.93
N ALA A 366 -8.78 0.44 -14.51
CA ALA A 366 -9.94 -0.14 -13.83
C ALA A 366 -9.65 -1.58 -13.36
N ALA A 367 -8.97 -2.40 -14.16
CA ALA A 367 -8.54 -3.73 -13.75
C ALA A 367 -7.59 -3.68 -12.54
N LEU A 368 -6.66 -2.71 -12.48
CA LEU A 368 -5.81 -2.50 -11.32
C LEU A 368 -6.60 -2.10 -10.07
N ALA A 369 -7.62 -1.25 -10.21
CA ALA A 369 -8.52 -0.88 -9.11
C ALA A 369 -9.27 -2.11 -8.57
N ILE A 370 -9.81 -2.95 -9.48
CA ILE A 370 -10.50 -4.19 -9.12
C ILE A 370 -9.59 -5.13 -8.33
N VAL A 371 -8.37 -5.34 -8.82
CA VAL A 371 -7.35 -6.16 -8.13
C VAL A 371 -7.04 -5.60 -6.74
N ASN A 372 -6.88 -4.28 -6.64
CA ASN A 372 -6.63 -3.59 -5.38
C ASN A 372 -7.77 -3.80 -4.36
N MET A 373 -9.02 -3.74 -4.81
CA MET A 373 -10.20 -3.96 -3.96
C MET A 373 -10.36 -5.44 -3.57
N ILE A 374 -10.14 -6.38 -4.51
CA ILE A 374 -10.19 -7.82 -4.23
C ILE A 374 -9.23 -8.19 -3.09
N PHE A 375 -8.02 -7.63 -3.11
CA PHE A 375 -7.02 -7.92 -2.07
C PHE A 375 -7.37 -7.39 -0.68
N ARG A 376 -8.33 -6.47 -0.59
CA ARG A 376 -8.87 -5.99 0.68
C ARG A 376 -10.13 -6.73 1.11
N GLY A 377 -10.46 -7.81 0.41
CA GLY A 377 -11.65 -8.62 0.68
C GLY A 377 -12.94 -8.04 0.10
N ASP A 378 -12.84 -7.01 -0.75
CA ASP A 378 -13.98 -6.53 -1.53
C ASP A 378 -14.13 -7.34 -2.82
N GLY A 379 -14.80 -8.47 -2.70
CA GLY A 379 -14.97 -9.39 -3.83
C GLY A 379 -16.07 -9.01 -4.83
N LYS A 380 -16.87 -8.00 -4.54
CA LYS A 380 -17.96 -7.53 -5.43
C LYS A 380 -17.89 -6.01 -5.61
N ASN A 381 -16.69 -5.52 -5.89
CA ASN A 381 -16.49 -4.09 -6.05
C ASN A 381 -17.34 -3.51 -7.19
N ASN A 382 -17.81 -2.30 -6.99
CA ASN A 382 -18.62 -1.56 -7.94
C ASN A 382 -17.74 -0.61 -8.77
N ILE A 383 -16.63 -1.12 -9.31
CA ILE A 383 -15.82 -0.40 -10.29
C ILE A 383 -16.45 -0.57 -11.67
N ILE A 384 -16.73 0.55 -12.31
CA ILE A 384 -17.33 0.65 -13.63
C ILE A 384 -16.25 1.17 -14.59
N ASN A 385 -15.98 0.44 -15.67
CA ASN A 385 -15.14 0.95 -16.73
C ASN A 385 -15.97 1.78 -17.71
N GLY A 386 -15.59 3.04 -17.91
CA GLY A 386 -16.26 3.95 -18.83
C GLY A 386 -15.96 5.42 -18.54
N ASP A 387 -16.51 6.27 -19.40
CA ASP A 387 -16.45 7.71 -19.22
C ASP A 387 -17.44 8.15 -18.13
N CYS A 388 -16.94 8.67 -17.02
CA CYS A 388 -17.77 9.11 -15.90
C CYS A 388 -18.75 10.23 -16.29
N LEU A 389 -18.35 11.14 -17.20
CA LEU A 389 -19.20 12.25 -17.63
C LEU A 389 -20.43 11.76 -18.44
N ALA A 390 -20.34 10.58 -19.05
CA ALA A 390 -21.46 9.91 -19.73
C ALA A 390 -22.27 9.00 -18.79
N ILE A 391 -21.78 8.71 -17.56
CA ILE A 391 -22.39 7.77 -16.62
C ILE A 391 -23.09 8.54 -15.51
N ASN A 392 -24.40 8.38 -15.37
CA ASN A 392 -25.14 8.82 -14.21
C ASN A 392 -25.35 7.64 -13.24
N LEU A 393 -24.54 7.57 -12.18
CA LEU A 393 -24.56 6.50 -11.18
C LEU A 393 -25.93 6.42 -10.49
N SER A 394 -26.47 7.53 -10.04
CA SER A 394 -27.78 7.59 -9.36
C SER A 394 -28.90 7.06 -10.24
N ARG A 395 -28.87 7.32 -11.56
CA ARG A 395 -29.83 6.75 -12.52
C ARG A 395 -29.65 5.25 -12.68
N LYS A 396 -28.41 4.77 -12.76
CA LYS A 396 -28.11 3.33 -12.88
C LYS A 396 -28.56 2.55 -11.65
N ILE A 397 -28.40 3.11 -10.46
CA ILE A 397 -28.90 2.53 -9.21
C ILE A 397 -30.44 2.43 -9.24
N ARG A 398 -31.14 3.51 -9.60
CA ARG A 398 -32.60 3.54 -9.67
C ARG A 398 -33.18 2.56 -10.69
N ASN A 399 -32.52 2.38 -11.82
CA ASN A 399 -32.96 1.46 -12.86
C ASN A 399 -32.67 -0.02 -12.53
N GLY A 400 -32.03 -0.30 -11.39
CA GLY A 400 -31.63 -1.66 -11.02
C GLY A 400 -30.45 -2.23 -11.83
N GLU A 401 -29.77 -1.39 -12.62
CA GLU A 401 -28.58 -1.76 -13.37
C GLU A 401 -27.40 -2.01 -12.41
N ILE A 402 -27.45 -1.39 -11.24
CA ILE A 402 -26.48 -1.54 -10.16
C ILE A 402 -27.26 -1.82 -8.87
N SER A 403 -26.90 -2.89 -8.15
CA SER A 403 -27.49 -3.23 -6.88
C SER A 403 -27.04 -2.26 -5.80
N ALA A 404 -27.93 -1.38 -5.34
CA ALA A 404 -27.74 -0.61 -4.13
C ALA A 404 -28.94 -0.81 -3.20
N GLU A 405 -28.67 -1.03 -1.93
CA GLU A 405 -29.72 -1.24 -0.90
C GLU A 405 -30.54 0.04 -0.59
N TYR A 406 -30.20 1.12 -1.25
CA TYR A 406 -30.69 2.48 -1.01
C TYR A 406 -32.06 2.83 -1.63
N GLN A 407 -32.70 1.88 -2.30
CA GLN A 407 -33.90 2.16 -3.10
C GLN A 407 -35.11 2.67 -2.32
N SER A 408 -35.12 2.55 -0.98
CA SER A 408 -36.30 2.89 -0.16
C SER A 408 -36.24 4.21 0.60
N GLU A 409 -35.09 4.86 0.70
CA GLU A 409 -34.93 6.03 1.61
C GLU A 409 -34.53 7.34 0.94
N VAL A 410 -34.24 7.36 -0.35
CA VAL A 410 -33.73 8.56 -1.05
C VAL A 410 -34.71 9.04 -2.12
N SER A 411 -34.95 10.34 -2.14
CA SER A 411 -35.77 11.03 -3.14
C SER A 411 -35.33 10.69 -4.57
N ASP A 412 -36.24 10.70 -5.50
CA ASP A 412 -36.20 10.20 -6.89
C ASP A 412 -35.02 10.60 -7.80
N ARG A 413 -34.01 11.32 -7.33
CA ARG A 413 -32.99 11.90 -8.25
C ARG A 413 -31.53 11.69 -7.89
N GLN A 414 -31.19 11.54 -6.61
CA GLN A 414 -29.79 11.52 -6.17
C GLN A 414 -29.60 10.54 -5.02
N SER A 415 -28.52 9.78 -5.06
CA SER A 415 -28.23 8.77 -4.03
C SER A 415 -26.86 8.92 -3.36
N VAL A 416 -25.94 9.66 -3.98
CA VAL A 416 -24.56 9.84 -3.49
C VAL A 416 -24.54 10.81 -2.31
N THR A 417 -23.98 10.39 -1.17
CA THR A 417 -23.84 11.23 0.04
C THR A 417 -22.43 11.78 0.20
N LYS A 418 -21.43 11.04 -0.27
CA LYS A 418 -20.01 11.42 -0.20
C LYS A 418 -19.32 11.21 -1.55
N VAL A 419 -18.59 12.22 -1.99
CA VAL A 419 -17.67 12.11 -3.12
C VAL A 419 -16.25 12.36 -2.63
N LEU A 420 -15.32 11.50 -3.02
CA LEU A 420 -13.88 11.71 -2.83
C LEU A 420 -13.23 11.49 -4.18
N MET A 421 -12.50 12.46 -4.70
CA MET A 421 -11.93 12.34 -6.04
C MET A 421 -10.65 13.14 -6.23
N ASN A 422 -9.82 12.66 -7.14
CA ASN A 422 -8.70 13.39 -7.74
C ASN A 422 -8.88 13.30 -9.27
N PRO A 423 -9.62 14.24 -9.89
CA PRO A 423 -9.89 14.18 -11.31
C PRO A 423 -8.61 14.32 -12.13
N PRO A 424 -8.58 13.89 -13.40
CA PRO A 424 -7.43 14.08 -14.25
C PRO A 424 -7.13 15.57 -14.41
N PHE A 425 -5.85 15.95 -14.29
CA PHE A 425 -5.44 17.34 -14.45
C PHE A 425 -5.36 17.69 -15.94
N ALA A 426 -6.08 18.74 -16.34
CA ALA A 426 -6.06 19.23 -17.73
C ALA A 426 -4.66 19.71 -18.10
N LEU A 427 -4.10 19.16 -19.20
CA LEU A 427 -2.79 19.55 -19.71
C LEU A 427 -2.90 20.64 -20.78
N LYS A 428 -4.04 20.74 -21.44
CA LYS A 428 -4.32 21.69 -22.51
C LYS A 428 -5.65 22.39 -22.26
N ARG A 429 -5.82 23.55 -22.88
CA ARG A 429 -7.05 24.35 -22.73
C ARG A 429 -8.30 23.63 -23.25
N ASP A 430 -8.14 22.75 -24.21
CA ASP A 430 -9.25 22.02 -24.86
C ASP A 430 -9.55 20.67 -24.17
N ASP A 431 -8.73 20.26 -23.17
CA ASP A 431 -9.02 19.09 -22.35
C ASP A 431 -10.20 19.40 -21.43
N GLU A 432 -10.92 18.35 -20.99
CA GLU A 432 -11.92 18.48 -19.93
C GLU A 432 -11.26 19.02 -18.67
N GLN A 433 -11.84 20.08 -18.09
CA GLN A 433 -11.28 20.74 -16.93
C GLN A 433 -11.67 20.00 -15.65
N GLU A 434 -10.85 20.07 -14.62
CA GLU A 434 -11.06 19.40 -13.34
C GLU A 434 -12.43 19.75 -12.71
N PHE A 435 -12.88 20.99 -12.86
CA PHE A 435 -14.16 21.43 -12.33
C PHE A 435 -15.37 20.85 -13.07
N THR A 436 -15.24 20.37 -14.32
CA THR A 436 -16.31 19.65 -15.01
C THR A 436 -16.65 18.35 -14.28
N PHE A 437 -15.62 17.65 -13.77
CA PHE A 437 -15.82 16.44 -12.97
C PHE A 437 -16.46 16.76 -11.61
N VAL A 438 -16.12 17.91 -11.00
CA VAL A 438 -16.75 18.37 -9.76
C VAL A 438 -18.25 18.64 -9.97
N ASP A 439 -18.61 19.41 -11.01
CA ASP A 439 -20.00 19.71 -11.36
C ASP A 439 -20.79 18.41 -11.61
N HIS A 440 -20.22 17.50 -12.42
CA HIS A 440 -20.84 16.21 -12.72
C HIS A 440 -21.08 15.36 -11.45
N ALA A 441 -20.13 15.34 -10.52
CA ALA A 441 -20.29 14.63 -9.26
C ALA A 441 -21.37 15.28 -8.37
N LEU A 442 -21.36 16.62 -8.26
CA LEU A 442 -22.38 17.37 -7.51
C LEU A 442 -23.78 17.10 -8.03
N ASP A 443 -23.97 16.98 -9.35
CA ASP A 443 -25.28 16.69 -9.95
C ASP A 443 -25.85 15.32 -9.55
N GLN A 444 -25.03 14.43 -9.06
CA GLN A 444 -25.43 13.09 -8.61
C GLN A 444 -25.60 12.98 -7.09
N MET A 445 -25.28 14.03 -6.34
CA MET A 445 -25.32 14.03 -4.88
C MET A 445 -26.67 14.48 -4.33
N VAL A 446 -27.01 13.96 -3.16
CA VAL A 446 -28.11 14.47 -2.33
C VAL A 446 -27.77 15.84 -1.77
N ASP A 447 -28.78 16.68 -1.51
CA ASP A 447 -28.59 17.95 -0.80
C ASP A 447 -28.06 17.69 0.61
N GLY A 448 -27.09 18.50 1.04
CA GLY A 448 -26.33 18.30 2.28
C GLY A 448 -25.17 17.31 2.18
N GLY A 449 -25.06 16.55 1.09
CA GLY A 449 -23.93 15.68 0.82
C GLY A 449 -22.60 16.43 0.75
N LEU A 450 -21.50 15.75 1.00
CA LEU A 450 -20.15 16.33 1.04
C LEU A 450 -19.29 15.80 -0.10
N LEU A 451 -18.73 16.71 -0.89
CA LEU A 451 -17.75 16.43 -1.92
C LEU A 451 -16.37 16.91 -1.49
N LEU A 452 -15.38 16.05 -1.63
CA LEU A 452 -13.97 16.39 -1.51
C LEU A 452 -13.29 16.17 -2.85
N ALA A 453 -12.63 17.19 -3.38
CA ALA A 453 -11.84 17.08 -4.60
C ALA A 453 -10.42 17.60 -4.38
N VAL A 454 -9.45 16.88 -4.94
CA VAL A 454 -8.06 17.31 -5.06
C VAL A 454 -7.91 18.02 -6.40
N LEU A 455 -7.58 19.29 -6.39
CA LEU A 455 -7.49 20.12 -7.60
C LEU A 455 -6.13 20.81 -7.67
N PRO A 456 -5.65 21.20 -8.87
CA PRO A 456 -4.59 22.18 -9.00
C PRO A 456 -4.97 23.50 -8.33
N VAL A 457 -4.05 24.11 -7.61
CA VAL A 457 -4.33 25.39 -6.93
C VAL A 457 -4.81 26.48 -7.90
N SER A 458 -4.41 26.41 -9.18
CA SER A 458 -4.82 27.33 -10.23
C SER A 458 -6.34 27.42 -10.42
N VAL A 459 -7.07 26.33 -10.23
CA VAL A 459 -8.55 26.32 -10.30
C VAL A 459 -9.17 27.29 -9.28
N MET A 460 -8.48 27.53 -8.16
CA MET A 460 -8.98 28.34 -7.06
C MET A 460 -8.60 29.84 -7.16
N TYR A 461 -7.77 30.24 -8.15
CA TYR A 461 -7.40 31.66 -8.32
C TYR A 461 -7.40 32.16 -9.76
N ALA A 462 -7.28 31.29 -10.77
CA ALA A 462 -7.19 31.73 -12.16
C ALA A 462 -8.47 32.47 -12.60
N SER A 463 -8.30 33.40 -13.55
CA SER A 463 -9.42 34.15 -14.19
C SER A 463 -10.01 33.35 -15.35
N GLY A 464 -11.11 33.84 -15.90
CA GLY A 464 -11.82 33.22 -17.02
C GLY A 464 -12.75 32.10 -16.56
N ARG A 465 -12.69 30.92 -17.19
CA ARG A 465 -13.60 29.80 -16.93
C ARG A 465 -13.55 29.34 -15.46
N GLU A 466 -12.40 29.36 -14.85
CA GLU A 466 -12.21 28.99 -13.45
C GLU A 466 -12.90 29.99 -12.51
N LEU A 467 -12.82 31.29 -12.80
CA LEU A 467 -13.53 32.30 -12.03
C LEU A 467 -15.05 32.17 -12.19
N ASP A 468 -15.52 31.97 -13.42
CA ASP A 468 -16.96 31.80 -13.68
C ASP A 468 -17.50 30.56 -12.96
N TRP A 469 -16.73 29.49 -12.98
CA TRP A 469 -17.04 28.26 -12.24
C TRP A 469 -17.09 28.51 -10.72
N ARG A 470 -16.09 29.18 -10.11
CA ARG A 470 -16.12 29.48 -8.67
C ARG A 470 -17.35 30.31 -8.27
N LYS A 471 -17.72 31.30 -9.09
CA LYS A 471 -18.95 32.10 -8.85
C LYS A 471 -20.20 31.23 -8.89
N LYS A 472 -20.34 30.39 -9.92
CA LYS A 472 -21.47 29.45 -10.03
C LYS A 472 -21.49 28.48 -8.85
N LEU A 473 -20.32 27.88 -8.50
CA LEU A 473 -20.19 26.95 -7.39
C LEU A 473 -20.76 27.53 -6.09
N LEU A 474 -20.40 28.77 -5.74
CA LEU A 474 -20.83 29.43 -4.51
C LEU A 474 -22.30 29.91 -4.55
N GLN A 475 -22.89 30.10 -5.74
CA GLN A 475 -24.31 30.40 -5.90
C GLN A 475 -25.18 29.15 -5.66
N GLU A 476 -24.66 27.95 -5.88
CA GLU A 476 -25.43 26.71 -5.81
C GLU A 476 -25.06 25.85 -4.58
N ASN A 477 -23.85 26.02 -4.07
CA ASN A 477 -23.28 25.16 -3.03
C ASN A 477 -22.48 25.95 -2.00
N THR A 478 -22.21 25.32 -0.85
CA THR A 478 -21.40 25.93 0.21
C THR A 478 -19.95 25.38 0.13
N LEU A 479 -18.96 26.25 -0.05
CA LEU A 479 -17.55 25.91 0.14
C LEU A 479 -17.25 25.85 1.64
N VAL A 480 -16.93 24.66 2.14
CA VAL A 480 -16.73 24.40 3.57
C VAL A 480 -15.27 24.59 3.96
N ALA A 481 -14.34 24.04 3.20
CA ALA A 481 -12.91 24.14 3.50
C ALA A 481 -12.05 24.16 2.23
N VAL A 482 -10.88 24.82 2.33
CA VAL A 482 -9.81 24.80 1.34
C VAL A 482 -8.49 24.49 2.05
N ILE A 483 -7.85 23.39 1.66
CA ILE A 483 -6.65 22.85 2.31
C ILE A 483 -5.52 22.80 1.29
N GLY A 484 -4.50 23.64 1.47
CA GLY A 484 -3.31 23.67 0.61
C GLY A 484 -2.24 22.68 1.07
N PHE A 485 -1.54 22.09 0.11
CA PHE A 485 -0.48 21.10 0.34
C PHE A 485 0.85 21.52 -0.32
N PRO A 486 1.98 20.91 0.08
CA PRO A 486 3.27 21.15 -0.57
C PRO A 486 3.23 20.85 -2.07
N ASN A 487 3.95 21.64 -2.86
CA ASN A 487 4.02 21.52 -4.33
C ASN A 487 4.69 20.24 -4.82
N ASP A 488 5.30 19.47 -3.95
CA ASP A 488 5.94 18.20 -4.24
C ASP A 488 5.09 16.98 -3.80
N LEU A 489 3.82 17.19 -3.41
CA LEU A 489 2.93 16.12 -2.94
C LEU A 489 2.87 14.94 -3.93
N PHE A 490 2.73 15.24 -5.22
CA PHE A 490 2.64 14.24 -6.29
C PHE A 490 3.99 13.85 -6.92
N TYR A 491 5.11 14.34 -6.35
CA TYR A 491 6.42 13.99 -6.88
C TYR A 491 6.71 12.48 -6.77
N PRO A 492 7.28 11.81 -7.78
CA PRO A 492 7.82 12.35 -9.03
C PRO A 492 6.82 12.40 -10.21
N GLN A 493 5.55 12.10 -10.01
CA GLN A 493 4.54 11.92 -11.06
C GLN A 493 4.11 13.26 -11.68
N ALA A 494 3.83 14.24 -10.84
CA ALA A 494 3.46 15.59 -11.25
C ALA A 494 4.15 16.65 -10.38
N SER A 495 4.27 17.87 -10.93
CA SER A 495 4.78 19.05 -10.23
C SER A 495 3.67 20.11 -10.23
N VAL A 496 2.60 19.83 -9.53
CA VAL A 496 1.42 20.71 -9.38
C VAL A 496 1.25 20.98 -7.90
N GLU A 497 1.03 22.24 -7.53
CA GLU A 497 0.62 22.60 -6.17
C GLU A 497 -0.86 22.22 -6.00
N PRO A 498 -1.18 21.21 -5.16
CA PRO A 498 -2.55 20.77 -5.00
C PRO A 498 -3.26 21.48 -3.85
N VAL A 499 -4.58 21.60 -4.00
CA VAL A 499 -5.48 21.93 -2.91
C VAL A 499 -6.56 20.87 -2.80
N ILE A 500 -7.02 20.61 -1.59
CA ILE A 500 -8.27 19.90 -1.34
C ILE A 500 -9.36 20.96 -1.09
N ILE A 501 -10.48 20.81 -1.78
CA ILE A 501 -11.70 21.56 -1.49
C ILE A 501 -12.76 20.65 -0.91
N VAL A 502 -13.52 21.15 0.05
CA VAL A 502 -14.70 20.47 0.62
C VAL A 502 -15.92 21.31 0.34
N ILE A 503 -16.90 20.73 -0.33
CA ILE A 503 -18.12 21.36 -0.77
C ILE A 503 -19.32 20.64 -0.14
N ARG A 504 -20.28 21.40 0.39
CA ARG A 504 -21.59 20.90 0.80
C ARG A 504 -22.60 21.22 -0.30
N LYS A 505 -23.26 20.20 -0.83
CA LYS A 505 -24.21 20.29 -1.94
C LYS A 505 -25.51 20.98 -1.52
N GLY A 506 -26.07 21.80 -2.43
CA GLY A 506 -27.48 22.18 -2.45
C GLY A 506 -27.86 23.43 -1.63
N SER A 507 -26.87 24.18 -1.13
CA SER A 507 -27.13 25.45 -0.43
C SER A 507 -26.13 26.51 -0.87
N PRO A 508 -26.56 27.68 -1.36
CA PRO A 508 -25.65 28.77 -1.68
C PRO A 508 -24.72 29.09 -0.51
N HIS A 509 -23.52 29.51 -0.80
CA HIS A 509 -22.60 29.94 0.25
C HIS A 509 -23.19 31.24 0.89
N PRO A 510 -23.42 31.25 2.21
CA PRO A 510 -24.01 32.43 2.85
C PRO A 510 -23.10 33.66 2.72
N GLU A 511 -23.68 34.89 2.57
CA GLU A 511 -22.90 36.14 2.46
C GLU A 511 -21.92 36.35 3.63
N ALA A 512 -22.33 35.98 4.86
CA ALA A 512 -21.48 35.99 6.05
C ALA A 512 -20.91 34.63 6.37
N GLY A 513 -21.02 33.68 5.44
CA GLY A 513 -20.53 32.30 5.60
C GLY A 513 -19.02 32.27 5.70
N LYS A 514 -18.54 31.44 6.63
CA LYS A 514 -17.11 31.25 6.81
C LYS A 514 -16.66 29.97 6.15
N CYS A 515 -15.49 30.02 5.53
CA CYS A 515 -14.77 28.85 4.99
C CYS A 515 -13.54 28.61 5.84
N LEU A 516 -13.21 27.36 6.05
CA LEU A 516 -12.00 26.95 6.76
C LEU A 516 -10.83 26.88 5.78
N PHE A 517 -9.82 27.71 6.02
CA PHE A 517 -8.58 27.71 5.26
C PHE A 517 -7.49 27.02 6.06
N VAL A 518 -6.80 26.07 5.41
CA VAL A 518 -5.76 25.27 6.05
C VAL A 518 -4.53 25.22 5.15
N ARG A 519 -3.34 25.31 5.74
CA ARG A 519 -2.05 25.11 5.05
C ARG A 519 -1.31 23.96 5.70
N VAL A 520 -1.11 22.88 4.95
CA VAL A 520 -0.24 21.78 5.32
C VAL A 520 1.16 22.05 4.77
N SER A 521 2.12 22.35 5.65
CA SER A 521 3.52 22.58 5.27
C SER A 521 4.35 21.30 5.37
N ASP A 522 3.93 20.37 6.22
CA ASP A 522 4.60 19.10 6.46
C ASP A 522 3.55 17.97 6.52
N ASP A 523 3.53 17.15 5.47
CA ASP A 523 2.68 15.98 5.35
C ASP A 523 3.35 14.68 5.81
N GLY A 524 4.56 14.77 6.42
CA GLY A 524 5.33 13.64 6.91
C GLY A 524 6.35 13.08 5.92
N PHE A 525 6.45 13.66 4.72
CA PHE A 525 7.31 13.17 3.64
C PHE A 525 8.24 14.27 3.12
N ILE A 526 9.45 13.87 2.75
CA ILE A 526 10.43 14.77 2.10
C ILE A 526 10.85 14.24 0.73
N LYS A 527 11.16 15.16 -0.16
CA LYS A 527 11.68 14.85 -1.49
C LYS A 527 13.17 14.47 -1.40
N LEU A 528 13.50 13.24 -1.80
CA LEU A 528 14.86 12.72 -1.85
C LEU A 528 15.14 12.16 -3.25
N LYS A 529 16.05 12.79 -4.01
CA LYS A 529 16.41 12.40 -5.37
C LYS A 529 15.16 12.25 -6.27
N LYS A 530 14.75 10.99 -6.58
CA LYS A 530 13.64 10.69 -7.50
C LYS A 530 12.37 10.22 -6.78
N ARG A 531 12.25 10.39 -5.46
CA ARG A 531 11.11 9.90 -4.66
C ARG A 531 10.82 10.79 -3.46
N ARG A 532 9.68 10.61 -2.85
CA ARG A 532 9.34 11.13 -1.51
C ARG A 532 9.36 9.98 -0.51
N LEU A 533 10.02 10.19 0.62
CA LEU A 533 10.13 9.20 1.68
C LEU A 533 9.65 9.80 3.00
N PRO A 534 9.06 9.00 3.90
CA PRO A 534 8.71 9.47 5.23
C PRO A 534 9.97 9.91 5.99
N HIS A 535 9.90 11.04 6.68
CA HIS A 535 11.04 11.55 7.45
C HIS A 535 11.03 11.15 8.93
N GLY A 536 9.96 10.48 9.41
CA GLY A 536 9.88 9.91 10.76
C GLY A 536 9.73 10.92 11.90
N ARG A 537 9.47 12.22 11.62
CA ARG A 537 9.35 13.29 12.63
C ARG A 537 7.90 13.63 13.01
N GLY A 538 6.92 12.83 12.56
CA GLY A 538 5.51 13.18 12.63
C GLY A 538 5.07 14.02 11.44
N ASN A 539 3.80 14.40 11.42
CA ASN A 539 3.21 15.26 10.38
C ASN A 539 2.11 16.13 10.96
N GLN A 540 1.71 17.17 10.21
CA GLN A 540 0.63 18.07 10.62
C GLN A 540 -0.77 17.46 10.40
N LEU A 541 -0.91 16.45 9.53
CA LEU A 541 -2.21 15.90 9.13
C LEU A 541 -2.98 15.31 10.30
N SER A 542 -2.29 14.62 11.23
CA SER A 542 -2.95 14.01 12.39
C SER A 542 -3.57 15.04 13.33
N GLN A 543 -2.96 16.22 13.49
CA GLN A 543 -3.49 17.32 14.29
C GLN A 543 -4.60 18.07 13.56
N LEU A 544 -4.39 18.37 12.27
CA LEU A 544 -5.36 19.11 11.45
C LEU A 544 -6.62 18.30 11.15
N ARG A 545 -6.51 16.96 11.10
CA ARG A 545 -7.63 16.06 10.83
C ARG A 545 -8.80 16.32 11.77
N ASP A 546 -8.55 16.32 13.07
CA ASP A 546 -9.59 16.42 14.09
C ASP A 546 -10.26 17.80 14.07
N GLU A 547 -9.48 18.86 13.83
CA GLU A 547 -10.00 20.22 13.70
C GLU A 547 -10.86 20.40 12.44
N VAL A 548 -10.38 19.90 11.31
CA VAL A 548 -11.11 19.97 10.03
C VAL A 548 -12.38 19.13 10.08
N ALA A 549 -12.30 17.89 10.58
CA ALA A 549 -13.45 17.00 10.73
C ALA A 549 -14.51 17.62 11.66
N SER A 550 -14.10 18.15 12.82
CA SER A 550 -14.99 18.84 13.74
C SER A 550 -15.72 20.00 13.07
N PHE A 551 -15.01 20.84 12.31
CA PHE A 551 -15.64 21.96 11.61
C PHE A 551 -16.63 21.50 10.53
N ILE A 552 -16.29 20.50 9.73
CA ILE A 552 -17.19 19.95 8.70
C ILE A 552 -18.50 19.43 9.31
N GLN A 553 -18.43 18.91 10.54
CA GLN A 553 -19.58 18.43 11.32
C GLN A 553 -20.33 19.54 12.09
N GLY A 554 -19.92 20.80 11.95
CA GLY A 554 -20.57 21.96 12.58
C GLY A 554 -19.95 22.42 13.90
N GLY A 555 -18.81 21.88 14.28
CA GLY A 555 -18.00 22.34 15.42
C GLY A 555 -17.23 23.62 15.13
N THR A 556 -16.49 24.11 16.12
CA THR A 556 -15.61 25.27 16.00
C THR A 556 -14.15 24.79 16.05
N PRO A 557 -13.35 25.02 15.01
CA PRO A 557 -11.95 24.58 14.99
C PRO A 557 -11.09 25.47 15.90
N GLN A 558 -10.01 24.91 16.42
CA GLN A 558 -8.98 25.70 17.07
C GLN A 558 -8.13 26.37 16.00
N GLU A 559 -8.22 27.70 15.92
CA GLU A 559 -7.47 28.49 14.94
C GLU A 559 -5.98 28.59 15.34
N VAL A 560 -5.11 28.47 14.35
CA VAL A 560 -3.65 28.68 14.49
C VAL A 560 -3.18 29.56 13.33
N ASP A 561 -2.59 30.70 13.66
CA ASP A 561 -2.13 31.66 12.67
C ASP A 561 -1.21 31.04 11.62
N GLY A 562 -1.48 31.34 10.36
CA GLY A 562 -0.74 30.83 9.21
C GLY A 562 -0.95 29.33 8.90
N VAL A 563 -1.71 28.61 9.71
CA VAL A 563 -1.94 27.16 9.56
C VAL A 563 -3.41 26.82 9.34
N ILE A 564 -4.30 27.25 10.24
CA ILE A 564 -5.73 26.96 10.16
C ILE A 564 -6.53 28.15 10.68
N GLN A 565 -7.39 28.73 9.85
CA GLN A 565 -8.21 29.88 10.21
C GLN A 565 -9.56 29.83 9.52
N LEU A 566 -10.58 30.34 10.21
CA LEU A 566 -11.96 30.42 9.74
C LEU A 566 -12.27 31.85 9.28
N LYS A 567 -12.36 32.06 7.98
CA LYS A 567 -12.54 33.38 7.37
C LYS A 567 -13.81 33.48 6.54
N PRO A 568 -14.51 34.63 6.57
CA PRO A 568 -15.64 34.88 5.67
C PRO A 568 -15.13 35.07 4.23
N LEU A 569 -15.93 34.63 3.25
CA LEU A 569 -15.61 34.85 1.84
C LEU A 569 -16.16 36.22 1.40
N ASN A 570 -15.34 36.97 0.66
CA ASN A 570 -15.83 38.18 -0.02
C ASN A 570 -16.42 37.82 -1.39
N LEU A 571 -17.71 37.50 -1.44
CA LEU A 571 -18.39 37.10 -2.68
C LEU A 571 -18.45 38.22 -3.73
N SER A 572 -18.17 39.46 -3.33
CA SER A 572 -18.13 40.63 -4.24
C SER A 572 -16.73 40.86 -4.83
N ASP A 573 -15.73 40.08 -4.44
CA ASP A 573 -14.39 40.18 -4.98
C ASP A 573 -14.39 39.82 -6.49
N PRO A 574 -13.94 40.73 -7.38
CA PRO A 574 -13.93 40.49 -8.81
C PRO A 574 -13.01 39.29 -9.20
N HIS A 575 -11.99 38.97 -8.42
CA HIS A 575 -11.06 37.89 -8.66
C HIS A 575 -11.48 36.60 -7.95
N LEU A 576 -12.17 36.69 -6.83
CA LEU A 576 -12.66 35.60 -6.00
C LEU A 576 -11.56 34.49 -5.83
N GLU A 577 -10.39 34.90 -5.37
CA GLU A 577 -9.29 33.99 -5.10
C GLU A 577 -9.57 33.21 -3.81
N LEU A 578 -9.66 31.89 -3.90
CA LEU A 578 -10.04 31.00 -2.80
C LEU A 578 -8.87 30.07 -2.40
N ILE A 579 -7.71 30.66 -2.19
CA ILE A 579 -6.48 29.94 -1.83
C ILE A 579 -6.08 30.22 -0.37
N PRO A 580 -5.54 29.26 0.37
CA PRO A 580 -5.14 29.46 1.77
C PRO A 580 -4.20 30.65 1.97
N GLN A 581 -3.29 30.90 1.02
CA GLN A 581 -2.31 31.99 1.08
C GLN A 581 -2.96 33.38 1.17
N GLN A 582 -4.17 33.53 0.63
CA GLN A 582 -4.91 34.81 0.64
C GLN A 582 -5.64 35.06 1.97
N TYR A 583 -6.03 34.00 2.66
CA TYR A 583 -6.88 34.07 3.84
C TYR A 583 -6.15 33.80 5.16
N LEU A 584 -5.02 33.09 5.12
CA LEU A 584 -4.23 32.83 6.32
C LEU A 584 -3.35 34.04 6.65
N ASP A 585 -3.52 34.56 7.85
CA ASP A 585 -2.63 35.60 8.36
C ASP A 585 -1.20 35.05 8.43
N ASN A 586 -0.25 35.78 7.89
CA ASN A 586 1.15 35.40 8.02
C ASN A 586 1.49 35.41 9.52
N ALA A 587 1.90 34.27 10.05
CA ALA A 587 2.51 34.23 11.37
C ALA A 587 3.62 35.27 11.39
N ALA A 588 3.62 36.17 12.36
CA ALA A 588 4.68 37.15 12.52
C ALA A 588 6.03 36.39 12.47
N LEU A 589 6.89 36.76 11.52
CA LEU A 589 8.17 36.11 11.34
C LEU A 589 8.91 36.13 12.68
N ASP A 590 8.87 35.03 13.41
CA ASP A 590 9.69 34.88 14.62
C ASP A 590 11.16 34.78 14.19
N ILE A 591 11.84 35.89 14.30
CA ILE A 591 13.28 36.03 13.99
C ILE A 591 14.12 35.00 14.78
N GLY A 592 13.63 34.58 15.96
CA GLY A 592 14.28 33.55 16.78
C GLY A 592 14.18 32.17 16.10
N SER A 593 12.99 31.78 15.67
CA SER A 593 12.76 30.52 14.94
C SER A 593 13.48 30.49 13.59
N LEU A 594 13.56 31.63 12.89
CA LEU A 594 14.32 31.75 11.63
C LEU A 594 15.80 31.57 11.84
N LYS A 595 16.36 32.13 12.92
CA LYS A 595 17.78 31.96 13.30
C LYS A 595 18.10 30.51 13.65
N ILE A 596 17.21 29.85 14.38
CA ILE A 596 17.35 28.43 14.72
C ILE A 596 17.29 27.56 13.45
N ALA A 597 16.34 27.80 12.56
CA ALA A 597 16.21 27.07 11.30
C ALA A 597 17.43 27.26 10.39
N LEU A 598 17.95 28.48 10.28
CA LEU A 598 19.16 28.80 9.54
C LEU A 598 20.40 28.12 10.15
N SER A 599 20.54 28.14 11.48
CA SER A 599 21.64 27.47 12.19
C SER A 599 21.59 25.96 12.00
N THR A 600 20.39 25.36 12.03
CA THR A 600 20.21 23.92 11.78
C THR A 600 20.57 23.58 10.33
N ALA A 601 20.09 24.35 9.36
CA ALA A 601 20.41 24.15 7.94
C ALA A 601 21.89 24.30 7.64
N GLN A 602 22.57 25.28 8.27
CA GLN A 602 24.03 25.46 8.18
C GLN A 602 24.76 24.25 8.78
N SER A 603 24.34 23.75 9.94
CA SER A 603 24.92 22.57 10.57
C SER A 603 24.76 21.31 9.72
N GLU A 604 23.60 21.13 9.07
CA GLU A 604 23.36 20.02 8.14
C GLU A 604 24.24 20.11 6.87
N LEU A 605 24.41 21.31 6.32
CA LEU A 605 25.31 21.54 5.18
C LEU A 605 26.78 21.22 5.52
N VAL A 606 27.24 21.68 6.66
CA VAL A 606 28.60 21.36 7.16
C VAL A 606 28.74 19.85 7.40
N PHE A 607 27.75 19.20 7.97
CA PHE A 607 27.79 17.76 8.20
C PHE A 607 27.80 16.96 6.87
N GLN A 608 27.06 17.43 5.85
CA GLN A 608 27.09 16.82 4.52
C GLN A 608 28.43 17.02 3.81
N GLU A 609 29.08 18.16 3.97
CA GLU A 609 30.42 18.41 3.41
C GLU A 609 31.49 17.56 4.10
N ILE A 610 31.46 17.46 5.44
CA ILE A 610 32.35 16.57 6.19
C ILE A 610 32.15 15.10 5.74
N ARG A 611 30.92 14.67 5.56
CA ARG A 611 30.63 13.32 5.08
C ARG A 611 31.07 13.05 3.65
N ARG A 612 31.06 14.09 2.79
CA ARG A 612 31.62 14.02 1.42
C ARG A 612 33.13 13.91 1.45
N GLY A 613 33.80 14.70 2.32
CA GLY A 613 35.24 14.65 2.49
C GLY A 613 35.77 13.37 3.16
N LEU A 614 34.96 12.66 3.92
CA LEU A 614 35.34 11.35 4.51
C LEU A 614 35.13 10.16 3.56
N ASN A 615 34.37 10.34 2.46
CA ASN A 615 34.11 9.35 1.45
C ASN A 615 34.87 9.58 0.13
N SER A 616 35.67 10.61 0.04
CA SER A 616 36.69 10.89 -1.00
C SER A 616 38.09 10.49 -0.52
#